data_995c426ef4ab99698d499747aef89b8c
#
_entry.id   995c426ef4ab99698d499747aef89b8c
#
_cell.length_a   1.000
_cell.length_b   1.000
_cell.length_c   1.000
_cell.angle_alpha   90.00
_cell.angle_beta   90.00
_cell.angle_gamma   90.00
#
_symmetry.space_group_name_H-M   'P 1'
#
loop_
_entity.id
_entity.type
_entity.pdbx_description
1 polymer ?
#
loop_
_entity_poly.entity_id
_entity_poly.type
_entity_poly.pdbx_seq_one_letter_code
_entity_poly.pdbx_strand_id
1 'polypeptide(L)'
;MHVTFPRLPDHEAGYSVVERDDGVVYQLLGGRAGTALPHDIMHLVVERELGITDGIWGGIAAGMVFGSMRHVRGRRPPHVTERSALLKRTYRDRILRAELLGNLVETIAALDDPSADEIRRLTGAKLSVLRMPEPPSPQAFAAAARALQVEAARWARLRPGGELRYEWALPVTHHVPRPRARR
;
A
#
# COMPACT_ATOMS: atom_id res chain seq x y z
N MET A 1 -4.94 11.68 3.00
CA MET A 1 -3.48 11.52 3.15
C MET A 1 -2.83 11.66 1.78
N HIS A 2 -1.73 12.41 1.69
CA HIS A 2 -0.99 12.58 0.43
C HIS A 2 0.32 11.81 0.48
N VAL A 3 0.69 11.21 -0.65
CA VAL A 3 1.93 10.43 -0.79
C VAL A 3 2.67 10.88 -2.03
N THR A 4 3.94 11.23 -1.89
CA THR A 4 4.82 11.66 -2.98
C THR A 4 5.97 10.67 -3.14
N PHE A 5 6.20 10.21 -4.35
CA PHE A 5 7.29 9.33 -4.73
C PHE A 5 8.25 10.06 -5.66
N PRO A 6 9.39 10.57 -5.16
CA PRO A 6 10.39 11.19 -6.00
C PRO A 6 11.16 10.13 -6.81
N ARG A 7 11.41 10.42 -8.08
CA ARG A 7 12.25 9.61 -8.94
C ARG A 7 13.71 10.03 -8.75
N LEU A 8 14.45 9.19 -8.06
CA LEU A 8 15.87 9.41 -7.79
C LEU A 8 16.74 8.77 -8.89
N PRO A 9 18.05 9.10 -8.97
CA PRO A 9 19.01 8.35 -9.78
C PRO A 9 18.98 6.85 -9.47
N ASP A 10 19.18 6.01 -10.48
CA ASP A 10 18.89 4.56 -10.44
C ASP A 10 19.66 3.75 -9.38
N HIS A 11 20.73 4.28 -8.82
CA HIS A 11 21.54 3.59 -7.81
C HIS A 11 21.31 4.09 -6.38
N GLU A 12 20.48 5.10 -6.20
CA GLU A 12 20.18 5.65 -4.88
C GLU A 12 19.12 4.81 -4.13
N ALA A 13 19.02 5.02 -2.83
CA ALA A 13 17.95 4.44 -2.03
C ALA A 13 16.66 5.22 -2.27
N GLY A 14 15.60 4.53 -2.71
CA GLY A 14 14.29 5.10 -2.92
C GLY A 14 13.61 5.47 -1.59
N TYR A 15 12.68 6.43 -1.66
CA TYR A 15 11.80 6.75 -0.54
C TYR A 15 10.50 7.37 -1.04
N SER A 16 9.50 7.40 -0.18
CA SER A 16 8.31 8.23 -0.36
C SER A 16 8.11 9.19 0.80
N VAL A 17 7.40 10.28 0.55
CA VAL A 17 6.98 11.24 1.57
C VAL A 17 5.49 11.06 1.81
N VAL A 18 5.14 10.78 3.05
CA VAL A 18 3.76 10.51 3.49
C VAL A 18 3.29 11.67 4.35
N GLU A 19 2.32 12.42 3.87
CA GLU A 19 1.67 13.53 4.57
C GLU A 19 0.29 13.08 5.06
N ARG A 20 0.18 12.79 6.35
CA ARG A 20 -1.07 12.29 6.95
C ARG A 20 -2.03 13.44 7.22
N ASP A 21 -3.33 13.13 7.30
CA ASP A 21 -4.38 14.11 7.58
C ASP A 21 -4.29 14.74 8.97
N ASP A 22 -3.55 14.11 9.90
CA ASP A 22 -3.22 14.69 11.21
C ASP A 22 -2.03 15.68 11.16
N GLY A 23 -1.52 16.01 9.98
CA GLY A 23 -0.42 16.95 9.76
C GLY A 23 0.96 16.37 10.05
N VAL A 24 1.07 15.09 10.40
CA VAL A 24 2.37 14.44 10.62
C VAL A 24 2.93 13.93 9.28
N VAL A 25 4.20 14.23 9.03
CA VAL A 25 4.91 13.83 7.82
C VAL A 25 5.98 12.83 8.16
N TYR A 26 6.00 11.76 7.37
CA TYR A 26 7.00 10.72 7.43
C TYR A 26 7.71 10.57 6.08
N GLN A 27 8.98 10.20 6.13
CA GLN A 27 9.71 9.62 5.03
C GLN A 27 9.65 8.09 5.19
N LEU A 28 9.10 7.39 4.21
CA LEU A 28 9.08 5.93 4.15
C LEU A 28 10.23 5.49 3.24
N LEU A 29 11.19 4.78 3.80
CA LEU A 29 12.34 4.27 3.05
C LEU A 29 11.92 3.08 2.22
N GLY A 30 12.16 3.16 0.91
CA GLY A 30 11.89 2.12 -0.06
C GLY A 30 13.13 1.32 -0.44
N GLY A 31 12.99 0.50 -1.48
CA GLY A 31 14.10 -0.21 -2.10
C GLY A 31 15.03 0.70 -2.93
N ARG A 32 15.82 0.08 -3.81
CA ARG A 32 16.64 0.83 -4.77
C ARG A 32 15.78 1.60 -5.76
N ALA A 33 16.17 2.83 -6.04
CA ALA A 33 15.61 3.59 -7.16
C ALA A 33 15.98 2.92 -8.48
N GLY A 34 15.11 2.98 -9.44
CA GLY A 34 15.29 2.34 -10.74
C GLY A 34 14.11 2.60 -11.67
N THR A 35 14.12 2.03 -12.86
CA THR A 35 13.02 2.10 -13.84
C THR A 35 11.83 1.20 -13.47
N ALA A 36 12.06 0.18 -12.63
CA ALA A 36 10.99 -0.65 -12.11
C ALA A 36 10.09 0.15 -11.16
N LEU A 37 8.79 -0.12 -11.20
CA LEU A 37 7.83 0.52 -10.31
C LEU A 37 8.20 0.22 -8.85
N PRO A 38 8.31 1.23 -7.96
CA PRO A 38 8.50 0.99 -6.54
C PRO A 38 7.41 0.13 -5.92
N HIS A 39 7.80 -0.83 -5.10
CA HIS A 39 6.90 -1.76 -4.42
C HIS A 39 5.81 -1.04 -3.61
N ASP A 40 6.16 0.08 -2.99
CA ASP A 40 5.20 0.87 -2.23
C ASP A 40 4.10 1.50 -3.13
N ILE A 41 4.43 1.89 -4.38
CA ILE A 41 3.42 2.35 -5.36
C ILE A 41 2.53 1.17 -5.76
N MET A 42 3.10 -0.02 -5.98
CA MET A 42 2.32 -1.22 -6.30
C MET A 42 1.24 -1.44 -5.23
N HIS A 43 1.61 -1.45 -3.94
CA HIS A 43 0.64 -1.59 -2.86
C HIS A 43 -0.41 -0.48 -2.84
N LEU A 44 0.00 0.78 -3.05
CA LEU A 44 -0.93 1.91 -3.07
C LEU A 44 -1.98 1.76 -4.17
N VAL A 45 -1.54 1.41 -5.37
CA VAL A 45 -2.43 1.20 -6.52
C VAL A 45 -3.37 0.03 -6.26
N VAL A 46 -2.85 -1.12 -5.84
CA VAL A 46 -3.64 -2.33 -5.61
C VAL A 46 -4.67 -2.13 -4.49
N GLU A 47 -4.27 -1.57 -3.36
CA GLU A 47 -5.18 -1.32 -2.25
C GLU A 47 -6.29 -0.36 -2.66
N ARG A 48 -5.97 0.69 -3.43
CA ARG A 48 -6.95 1.64 -3.95
C ARG A 48 -7.92 0.99 -4.92
N GLU A 49 -7.43 0.25 -5.92
CA GLU A 49 -8.26 -0.37 -6.96
C GLU A 49 -9.15 -1.51 -6.43
N LEU A 50 -8.67 -2.24 -5.43
CA LEU A 50 -9.45 -3.30 -4.78
C LEU A 50 -10.27 -2.81 -3.58
N GLY A 51 -10.24 -1.51 -3.26
CA GLY A 51 -10.97 -0.93 -2.13
C GLY A 51 -10.49 -1.43 -0.76
N ILE A 52 -9.22 -1.80 -0.62
CA ILE A 52 -8.65 -2.33 0.63
C ILE A 52 -8.34 -1.17 1.56
N THR A 53 -9.20 -0.93 2.53
CA THR A 53 -9.09 0.18 3.49
C THR A 53 -8.25 -0.15 4.71
N ASP A 54 -7.88 -1.41 4.90
CA ASP A 54 -7.27 -1.95 6.11
C ASP A 54 -5.94 -2.69 5.85
N GLY A 55 -5.32 -2.41 4.71
CA GLY A 55 -4.01 -2.91 4.33
C GLY A 55 -2.86 -2.04 4.87
N ILE A 56 -1.81 -1.92 4.09
CA ILE A 56 -0.58 -1.16 4.43
C ILE A 56 -0.88 0.34 4.45
N TRP A 57 -1.42 0.89 3.37
CA TRP A 57 -1.69 2.33 3.24
C TRP A 57 -2.86 2.77 4.11
N GLY A 58 -3.92 1.96 4.20
CA GLY A 58 -4.98 2.17 5.17
C GLY A 58 -4.47 2.15 6.61
N GLY A 59 -3.53 1.26 6.92
CA GLY A 59 -2.85 1.21 8.21
C GLY A 59 -2.04 2.46 8.51
N ILE A 60 -1.28 2.98 7.54
CA ILE A 60 -0.52 4.23 7.68
C ILE A 60 -1.47 5.41 7.90
N ALA A 61 -2.55 5.50 7.14
CA ALA A 61 -3.58 6.52 7.30
C ALA A 61 -4.23 6.48 8.71
N ALA A 62 -4.42 5.28 9.27
CA ALA A 62 -4.94 5.07 10.63
C ALA A 62 -3.94 5.37 11.75
N GLY A 63 -2.66 5.56 11.43
CA GLY A 63 -1.62 5.88 12.40
C GLY A 63 -0.58 4.80 12.63
N MET A 64 -0.53 3.74 11.82
CA MET A 64 0.60 2.82 11.86
C MET A 64 1.88 3.52 11.44
N VAL A 65 2.96 3.18 12.11
CA VAL A 65 4.32 3.63 11.77
C VAL A 65 5.17 2.36 11.65
N PHE A 66 5.62 2.08 10.43
CA PHE A 66 6.50 0.94 10.16
C PHE A 66 7.97 1.28 10.48
N GLY A 67 8.82 0.24 10.61
CA GLY A 67 10.23 0.43 10.93
C GLY A 67 11.03 1.21 9.88
N SER A 68 10.57 1.19 8.62
CA SER A 68 11.12 1.96 7.50
C SER A 68 10.68 3.43 7.48
N MET A 69 9.77 3.86 8.39
CA MET A 69 9.27 5.24 8.43
C MET A 69 10.10 6.10 9.39
N ARG A 70 10.59 7.22 8.89
CA ARG A 70 11.27 8.26 9.68
C ARG A 70 10.38 9.48 9.81
N HIS A 71 10.18 10.00 11.02
CA HIS A 71 9.47 11.25 11.25
C HIS A 71 10.24 12.43 10.65
N VAL A 72 9.57 13.26 9.87
CA VAL A 72 10.16 14.45 9.23
C VAL A 72 9.68 15.73 9.89
N ARG A 73 8.36 15.91 10.00
CA ARG A 73 7.75 17.11 10.59
C ARG A 73 6.34 16.84 11.11
N GLY A 74 5.77 17.81 11.80
CA GLY A 74 4.44 17.74 12.41
C GLY A 74 4.49 17.20 13.85
N ARG A 75 3.47 17.50 14.64
CA ARG A 75 3.39 17.07 16.04
C ARG A 75 2.89 15.63 16.10
N ARG A 76 3.76 14.71 16.53
CA ARG A 76 3.36 13.31 16.72
C ARG A 76 2.30 13.20 17.83
N PRO A 77 1.24 12.42 17.63
CA PRO A 77 0.26 12.14 18.66
C PRO A 77 0.90 11.49 19.90
N PRO A 78 0.35 11.67 21.10
CA PRO A 78 0.78 10.94 22.30
C PRO A 78 0.73 9.41 22.07
N HIS A 79 1.67 8.71 22.68
CA HIS A 79 1.74 7.24 22.64
C HIS A 79 1.73 6.62 21.21
N VAL A 80 2.33 7.33 20.23
CA VAL A 80 2.34 6.89 18.83
C VAL A 80 2.95 5.50 18.65
N THR A 81 4.00 5.18 19.40
CA THR A 81 4.69 3.89 19.31
C THR A 81 3.79 2.74 19.80
N GLU A 82 3.18 2.89 20.95
CA GLU A 82 2.28 1.90 21.54
C GLU A 82 1.01 1.72 20.69
N ARG A 83 0.43 2.83 20.24
CA ARG A 83 -0.74 2.82 19.35
C ARG A 83 -0.44 2.14 18.02
N SER A 84 0.69 2.46 17.40
CA SER A 84 1.14 1.81 16.18
C SER A 84 1.40 0.32 16.37
N ALA A 85 2.05 -0.07 17.46
CA ALA A 85 2.27 -1.49 17.78
C ALA A 85 0.96 -2.24 17.98
N LEU A 86 -0.03 -1.63 18.66
CA LEU A 86 -1.36 -2.21 18.84
C LEU A 86 -2.08 -2.37 17.50
N LEU A 87 -2.08 -1.35 16.65
CA LEU A 87 -2.68 -1.41 15.31
C LEU A 87 -2.03 -2.54 14.49
N LYS A 88 -0.71 -2.58 14.38
CA LYS A 88 0.00 -3.62 13.62
C LYS A 88 -0.32 -5.03 14.10
N ARG A 89 -0.45 -5.23 15.41
CA ARG A 89 -0.84 -6.53 15.98
C ARG A 89 -2.30 -6.88 15.67
N THR A 90 -3.21 -5.93 15.84
CA THR A 90 -4.65 -6.12 15.62
C THR A 90 -4.98 -6.40 14.16
N TYR A 91 -4.28 -5.73 13.24
CA TYR A 91 -4.55 -5.81 11.81
C TYR A 91 -3.52 -6.64 11.03
N ARG A 92 -2.72 -7.43 11.72
CA ARG A 92 -1.66 -8.26 11.10
C ARG A 92 -2.15 -9.08 9.91
N ASP A 93 -3.26 -9.79 10.07
CA ASP A 93 -3.78 -10.68 9.03
C ASP A 93 -4.30 -9.91 7.82
N ARG A 94 -4.77 -8.68 8.02
CA ARG A 94 -5.23 -7.80 6.96
C ARG A 94 -4.06 -7.22 6.17
N ILE A 95 -2.98 -6.87 6.84
CA ILE A 95 -1.71 -6.46 6.20
C ILE A 95 -1.18 -7.62 5.35
N LEU A 96 -1.10 -8.84 5.89
CA LEU A 96 -0.67 -10.03 5.15
C LEU A 96 -1.59 -10.33 3.95
N ARG A 97 -2.88 -10.06 4.09
CA ARG A 97 -3.84 -10.18 2.98
C ARG A 97 -3.54 -9.16 1.89
N ALA A 98 -3.30 -7.89 2.24
CA ALA A 98 -2.95 -6.85 1.28
C ALA A 98 -1.67 -7.20 0.51
N GLU A 99 -0.64 -7.72 1.19
CA GLU A 99 0.59 -8.24 0.58
C GLU A 99 0.29 -9.35 -0.45
N LEU A 100 -0.55 -10.33 -0.08
CA LEU A 100 -0.90 -11.44 -0.96
C LEU A 100 -1.71 -10.99 -2.19
N LEU A 101 -2.63 -10.05 -1.99
CA LEU A 101 -3.42 -9.47 -3.09
C LEU A 101 -2.53 -8.61 -4.00
N GLY A 102 -1.56 -7.87 -3.44
CA GLY A 102 -0.55 -7.15 -4.20
C GLY A 102 0.23 -8.06 -5.13
N ASN A 103 0.79 -9.13 -4.58
CA ASN A 103 1.53 -10.14 -5.34
C ASN A 103 0.68 -10.82 -6.43
N LEU A 104 -0.62 -11.05 -6.18
CA LEU A 104 -1.54 -11.61 -7.18
C LEU A 104 -1.76 -10.63 -8.34
N VAL A 105 -2.03 -9.37 -8.04
CA VAL A 105 -2.23 -8.33 -9.07
C VAL A 105 -0.95 -8.14 -9.88
N GLU A 106 0.22 -8.11 -9.24
CA GLU A 106 1.51 -8.02 -9.93
C GLU A 106 1.73 -9.21 -10.88
N THR A 107 1.41 -10.44 -10.43
CA THR A 107 1.47 -11.64 -11.26
C THR A 107 0.56 -11.53 -12.48
N ILE A 108 -0.67 -11.03 -12.29
CA ILE A 108 -1.64 -10.85 -13.38
C ILE A 108 -1.18 -9.74 -14.33
N ALA A 109 -0.64 -8.65 -13.80
CA ALA A 109 -0.14 -7.52 -14.59
C ALA A 109 1.07 -7.88 -15.48
N ALA A 110 1.79 -8.96 -15.16
CA ALA A 110 2.88 -9.49 -15.97
C ALA A 110 2.42 -10.37 -17.15
N LEU A 111 1.12 -10.69 -17.23
CA LEU A 111 0.55 -11.48 -18.32
C LEU A 111 0.04 -10.57 -19.44
N ASP A 112 0.00 -11.11 -20.65
CA ASP A 112 -0.55 -10.43 -21.81
C ASP A 112 -2.05 -10.76 -21.93
N ASP A 113 -2.90 -9.80 -21.60
CA ASP A 113 -4.37 -9.84 -21.66
C ASP A 113 -5.00 -11.16 -21.12
N PRO A 114 -4.78 -11.51 -19.84
CA PRO A 114 -5.28 -12.76 -19.29
C PRO A 114 -6.81 -12.80 -19.23
N SER A 115 -7.38 -13.92 -19.66
CA SER A 115 -8.82 -14.18 -19.59
C SER A 115 -9.31 -14.25 -18.14
N ALA A 116 -10.61 -14.03 -17.93
CA ALA A 116 -11.23 -14.16 -16.60
C ALA A 116 -11.04 -15.56 -15.98
N ASP A 117 -11.00 -16.60 -16.82
CA ASP A 117 -10.78 -17.98 -16.37
C ASP A 117 -9.33 -18.22 -15.93
N GLU A 118 -8.37 -17.62 -16.61
CA GLU A 118 -6.96 -17.65 -16.18
C GLU A 118 -6.77 -16.93 -14.85
N ILE A 119 -7.34 -15.74 -14.71
CA ILE A 119 -7.31 -15.01 -13.45
C ILE A 119 -7.94 -15.83 -12.33
N ARG A 120 -9.09 -16.48 -12.58
CA ARG A 120 -9.75 -17.33 -11.59
C ARG A 120 -8.89 -18.51 -11.17
N ARG A 121 -8.18 -19.16 -12.11
CA ARG A 121 -7.25 -20.27 -11.82
C ARG A 121 -6.04 -19.78 -11.00
N LEU A 122 -5.45 -18.66 -11.36
CA LEU A 122 -4.29 -18.07 -10.67
C LEU A 122 -4.61 -17.64 -9.24
N THR A 123 -5.80 -17.09 -9.03
CA THR A 123 -6.18 -16.51 -7.72
C THR A 123 -6.84 -17.53 -6.80
N GLY A 124 -7.53 -18.54 -7.34
CA GLY A 124 -8.44 -19.42 -6.60
C GLY A 124 -7.83 -20.09 -5.38
N ALA A 125 -6.68 -20.76 -5.53
CA ALA A 125 -6.01 -21.44 -4.42
C ALA A 125 -5.57 -20.46 -3.32
N LYS A 126 -5.07 -19.27 -3.69
CA LYS A 126 -4.61 -18.25 -2.73
C LYS A 126 -5.77 -17.58 -2.03
N LEU A 127 -6.86 -17.26 -2.75
CA LEU A 127 -8.07 -16.68 -2.17
C LEU A 127 -8.76 -17.61 -1.17
N SER A 128 -8.75 -18.94 -1.44
CA SER A 128 -9.31 -19.93 -0.51
C SER A 128 -8.58 -19.92 0.84
N VAL A 129 -7.25 -19.73 0.83
CA VAL A 129 -6.44 -19.62 2.07
C VAL A 129 -6.75 -18.34 2.83
N LEU A 130 -7.01 -17.24 2.12
CA LEU A 130 -7.30 -15.93 2.74
C LEU A 130 -8.65 -15.88 3.44
N ARG A 131 -9.55 -16.82 3.18
CA ARG A 131 -10.89 -16.91 3.80
C ARG A 131 -11.63 -15.57 3.80
N MET A 132 -11.54 -14.85 2.68
CA MET A 132 -12.26 -13.57 2.53
C MET A 132 -13.75 -13.82 2.38
N PRO A 133 -14.63 -13.13 3.12
CA PRO A 133 -16.08 -13.23 2.91
C PRO A 133 -16.48 -12.86 1.48
N GLU A 134 -15.87 -11.81 0.95
CA GLU A 134 -16.08 -11.30 -0.39
C GLU A 134 -14.72 -11.10 -1.09
N PRO A 135 -14.20 -12.14 -1.77
CA PRO A 135 -12.95 -12.01 -2.51
C PRO A 135 -13.15 -11.14 -3.76
N PRO A 136 -12.11 -10.40 -4.20
CA PRO A 136 -12.17 -9.65 -5.45
C PRO A 136 -12.54 -10.54 -6.63
N SER A 137 -13.38 -10.03 -7.52
CA SER A 137 -13.75 -10.73 -8.76
C SER A 137 -12.58 -10.78 -9.76
N PRO A 138 -12.57 -11.70 -10.73
CA PRO A 138 -11.58 -11.69 -11.82
C PRO A 138 -11.52 -10.35 -12.55
N GLN A 139 -12.65 -9.66 -12.72
CA GLN A 139 -12.74 -8.34 -13.34
C GLN A 139 -12.08 -7.27 -12.49
N ALA A 140 -12.24 -7.32 -11.16
CA ALA A 140 -11.56 -6.41 -10.23
C ALA A 140 -10.04 -6.61 -10.27
N PHE A 141 -9.56 -7.86 -10.30
CA PHE A 141 -8.14 -8.16 -10.49
C PHE A 141 -7.60 -7.65 -11.82
N ALA A 142 -8.34 -7.86 -12.93
CA ALA A 142 -7.96 -7.36 -14.24
C ALA A 142 -7.90 -5.82 -14.27
N ALA A 143 -8.83 -5.14 -13.62
CA ALA A 143 -8.83 -3.67 -13.51
C ALA A 143 -7.63 -3.18 -12.70
N ALA A 144 -7.34 -3.79 -11.56
CA ALA A 144 -6.19 -3.46 -10.73
C ALA A 144 -4.86 -3.71 -11.46
N ALA A 145 -4.75 -4.82 -12.21
CA ALA A 145 -3.58 -5.14 -13.02
C ALA A 145 -3.33 -4.11 -14.11
N ARG A 146 -4.38 -3.69 -14.84
CA ARG A 146 -4.28 -2.61 -15.84
C ARG A 146 -3.86 -1.28 -15.21
N ALA A 147 -4.43 -0.92 -14.06
CA ALA A 147 -4.03 0.29 -13.34
C ALA A 147 -2.55 0.23 -12.95
N LEU A 148 -2.08 -0.94 -12.49
CA LEU A 148 -0.68 -1.14 -12.14
C LEU A 148 0.25 -0.99 -13.36
N GLN A 149 -0.12 -1.55 -14.52
CA GLN A 149 0.61 -1.40 -15.78
C GLN A 149 0.70 0.09 -16.20
N VAL A 150 -0.37 0.84 -16.07
CA VAL A 150 -0.40 2.28 -16.36
C VAL A 150 0.59 3.03 -15.46
N GLU A 151 0.58 2.77 -14.15
CA GLU A 151 1.49 3.43 -13.22
C GLU A 151 2.95 2.99 -13.44
N ALA A 152 3.19 1.74 -13.80
CA ALA A 152 4.52 1.26 -14.17
C ALA A 152 5.05 2.00 -15.42
N ALA A 153 4.20 2.19 -16.42
CA ALA A 153 4.57 2.95 -17.62
C ALA A 153 4.81 4.45 -17.32
N ARG A 154 4.02 5.05 -16.41
CA ARG A 154 4.25 6.44 -15.95
C ARG A 154 5.58 6.56 -15.22
N TRP A 155 5.87 5.65 -14.31
CA TRP A 155 7.13 5.64 -13.55
C TRP A 155 8.34 5.47 -14.45
N ALA A 156 8.29 4.53 -15.40
CA ALA A 156 9.38 4.26 -16.34
C ALA A 156 9.74 5.47 -17.22
N ARG A 157 8.78 6.34 -17.52
CA ARG A 157 8.98 7.59 -18.30
C ARG A 157 9.45 8.76 -17.44
N LEU A 158 9.34 8.65 -16.13
CA LEU A 158 9.69 9.72 -15.22
C LEU A 158 11.23 9.85 -15.13
N ARG A 159 11.74 11.05 -15.38
CA ARG A 159 13.18 11.33 -15.26
C ARG A 159 13.56 11.51 -13.79
N PRO A 160 14.82 11.25 -13.42
CA PRO A 160 15.35 11.66 -12.12
C PRO A 160 15.06 13.13 -11.83
N GLY A 161 14.60 13.45 -10.63
CA GLY A 161 14.10 14.76 -10.22
C GLY A 161 12.60 14.99 -10.44
N GLY A 162 11.92 14.13 -11.20
CA GLY A 162 10.46 14.13 -11.26
C GLY A 162 9.83 13.41 -10.06
N GLU A 163 8.52 13.44 -9.96
CA GLU A 163 7.80 12.76 -8.87
C GLU A 163 6.40 12.31 -9.32
N LEU A 164 5.89 11.26 -8.67
CA LEU A 164 4.47 10.90 -8.72
C LEU A 164 3.82 11.26 -7.40
N ARG A 165 2.62 11.83 -7.47
CA ARG A 165 1.81 12.20 -6.30
C ARG A 165 0.49 11.46 -6.33
N TYR A 166 0.12 10.95 -5.17
CA TYR A 166 -1.14 10.23 -4.97
C TYR A 166 -1.88 10.79 -3.76
N GLU A 167 -3.18 10.76 -3.86
CA GLU A 167 -4.07 10.96 -2.73
C GLU A 167 -4.63 9.60 -2.29
N TRP A 168 -4.53 9.33 -0.99
CA TRP A 168 -5.21 8.22 -0.36
C TRP A 168 -6.53 8.73 0.20
N ALA A 169 -7.61 8.52 -0.55
CA ALA A 169 -8.96 9.00 -0.23
C ALA A 169 -9.86 7.91 0.36
N LEU A 170 -9.38 6.67 0.49
CA LEU A 170 -10.18 5.61 1.09
C LEU A 170 -10.42 5.87 2.58
N PRO A 171 -11.60 5.49 3.11
CA PRO A 171 -11.93 5.75 4.50
C PRO A 171 -11.01 5.00 5.46
N VAL A 172 -10.67 5.62 6.58
CA VAL A 172 -9.94 4.97 7.66
C VAL A 172 -10.91 4.08 8.45
N THR A 173 -10.81 2.79 8.28
CA THR A 173 -11.68 1.79 8.95
C THR A 173 -11.06 1.20 10.22
N HIS A 174 -9.81 1.54 10.50
CA HIS A 174 -9.10 1.07 11.68
C HIS A 174 -9.52 1.86 12.93
N HIS A 175 -10.08 1.18 13.89
CA HIS A 175 -10.32 1.75 15.21
C HIS A 175 -9.23 1.26 16.18
N VAL A 176 -8.49 2.21 16.76
CA VAL A 176 -7.63 1.91 17.91
C VAL A 176 -8.54 1.66 19.09
N PRO A 177 -8.57 0.45 19.68
CA PRO A 177 -9.27 0.23 20.94
C PRO A 177 -8.71 1.23 21.96
N ARG A 178 -9.59 1.99 22.64
CA ARG A 178 -9.13 2.87 23.72
C ARG A 178 -8.43 2.01 24.77
N PRO A 179 -7.22 2.37 25.22
CA PRO A 179 -6.60 1.66 26.33
C PRO A 179 -7.59 1.65 27.50
N ARG A 180 -7.88 0.47 28.06
CA ARG A 180 -8.63 0.41 29.32
C ARG A 180 -7.82 1.18 30.35
N ALA A 181 -8.40 2.21 30.96
CA ALA A 181 -7.81 2.88 32.10
C ALA A 181 -7.43 1.80 33.13
N ARG A 182 -6.15 1.72 33.49
CA ARG A 182 -5.73 0.88 34.62
C ARG A 182 -6.40 1.47 35.86
N ARG A 183 -7.29 0.68 36.47
CA ARG A 183 -7.77 0.94 37.83
C ARG A 183 -6.67 0.66 38.82
#